data_b4ec3df3f651c65dc42f60d02a340330
#
_entry.id   b4ec3df3f651c65dc42f60d02a340330
#
_cell.length_a   1.000
_cell.length_b   1.000
_cell.length_c   1.000
_cell.angle_alpha   90.00
_cell.angle_beta   90.00
_cell.angle_gamma   90.00
#
_symmetry.space_group_name_H-M   'P 1'
#
loop_
_entity.id
_entity.type
_entity.pdbx_description
1 polymer ?
#
loop_
_entity_poly.entity_id
_entity_poly.type
_entity_poly.pdbx_seq_one_letter_code
_entity_poly.pdbx_strand_id
1 'polypeptide(L)'
;FISSRGDTLQYRLLQPENMKKSEKYPLVLFLHGAGERGNDNERQLTHGGQMFLNPVNREKYPAFVLAPQCPETGYWAYSARPESFLPNEMPLNEPITPIFQTVKDLLDTYLAMPQVDKSRIYIIGLSMGGMGTFDMAVRFPEIFAAAVPICGTVNVARLKAAKSVKFRIFHGDADNV
;
A
#
# COMPACT_ATOMS: atom_id res chain seq x y z
N PHE A 1 1.73 13.70 -7.57
CA PHE A 1 1.27 12.96 -8.76
C PHE A 1 -0.08 13.51 -9.23
N ILE A 2 -0.25 13.61 -10.52
CA ILE A 2 -1.53 13.98 -11.14
C ILE A 2 -1.90 12.83 -12.08
N SER A 3 -3.07 12.22 -11.87
CA SER A 3 -3.57 11.14 -12.73
C SER A 3 -4.05 11.67 -14.09
N SER A 4 -4.25 10.78 -15.04
CA SER A 4 -4.84 11.14 -16.35
C SER A 4 -6.29 11.64 -16.24
N ARG A 5 -6.96 11.39 -15.11
CA ARG A 5 -8.30 11.91 -14.79
C ARG A 5 -8.28 13.31 -14.14
N GLY A 6 -7.07 13.86 -13.85
CA GLY A 6 -6.90 15.13 -13.15
C GLY A 6 -6.91 15.03 -11.62
N ASP A 7 -7.04 13.82 -11.05
CA ASP A 7 -6.94 13.63 -9.60
C ASP A 7 -5.51 13.87 -9.11
N THR A 8 -5.37 14.49 -7.95
CA THR A 8 -4.07 14.75 -7.33
C THR A 8 -3.81 13.82 -6.15
N LEU A 9 -2.57 13.36 -6.00
CA LEU A 9 -2.12 12.52 -4.91
C LEU A 9 -0.76 12.99 -4.42
N GLN A 10 -0.69 13.35 -3.14
CA GLN A 10 0.59 13.61 -2.49
C GLN A 10 1.26 12.27 -2.15
N TYR A 11 2.57 12.19 -2.32
CA TYR A 11 3.34 11.00 -1.96
C TYR A 11 4.79 11.35 -1.68
N ARG A 12 5.45 10.49 -0.93
CA ARG A 12 6.91 10.47 -0.78
C ARG A 12 7.49 9.29 -1.51
N LEU A 13 8.65 9.50 -2.09
CA LEU A 13 9.43 8.48 -2.77
C LEU A 13 10.77 8.32 -2.08
N LEU A 14 11.10 7.10 -1.70
CA LEU A 14 12.46 6.69 -1.41
C LEU A 14 13.02 5.92 -2.60
N GLN A 15 14.22 6.29 -3.05
CA GLN A 15 14.94 5.57 -4.11
C GLN A 15 16.07 4.74 -3.51
N PRO A 16 16.47 3.62 -4.17
CA PRO A 16 17.67 2.90 -3.80
C PRO A 16 18.88 3.84 -3.75
N GLU A 17 19.73 3.69 -2.73
CA GLU A 17 21.02 4.39 -2.70
C GLU A 17 21.95 3.83 -3.79
N ASN A 18 22.73 4.71 -4.40
CA ASN A 18 23.70 4.33 -5.44
C ASN A 18 23.09 3.50 -6.59
N MET A 19 21.88 3.86 -7.00
CA MET A 19 21.14 3.16 -8.04
C MET A 19 21.94 3.09 -9.35
N LYS A 20 22.14 1.88 -9.87
CA LYS A 20 22.80 1.63 -11.14
C LYS A 20 21.76 1.48 -12.25
N LYS A 21 22.03 2.07 -13.40
CA LYS A 21 21.11 2.03 -14.57
C LYS A 21 20.90 0.60 -15.10
N SER A 22 21.88 -0.31 -14.89
CA SER A 22 21.83 -1.70 -15.33
C SER A 22 21.13 -2.66 -14.36
N GLU A 23 20.80 -2.20 -13.17
CA GLU A 23 20.19 -3.03 -12.12
C GLU A 23 18.69 -2.76 -12.01
N LYS A 24 17.95 -3.78 -11.57
CA LYS A 24 16.53 -3.68 -11.26
C LYS A 24 16.30 -3.86 -9.77
N TYR A 25 15.45 -3.02 -9.22
CA TYR A 25 15.20 -2.94 -7.79
C TYR A 25 13.74 -3.28 -7.46
N PRO A 26 13.49 -3.89 -6.29
CA PRO A 26 12.14 -4.06 -5.77
C PRO A 26 11.42 -2.73 -5.63
N LEU A 27 10.09 -2.79 -5.61
CA LEU A 27 9.25 -1.67 -5.25
C LEU A 27 8.33 -2.07 -4.11
N VAL A 28 8.22 -1.21 -3.12
CA VAL A 28 7.31 -1.33 -1.98
C VAL A 28 6.29 -0.21 -2.04
N LEU A 29 5.02 -0.54 -2.07
CA LEU A 29 3.92 0.39 -1.81
C LEU A 29 3.61 0.35 -0.31
N PHE A 30 3.79 1.49 0.38
CA PHE A 30 3.53 1.63 1.81
C PHE A 30 2.28 2.46 2.06
N LEU A 31 1.28 1.89 2.76
CA LEU A 31 0.00 2.52 3.06
C LEU A 31 -0.10 2.79 4.57
N HIS A 32 -0.25 4.06 4.92
CA HIS A 32 -0.41 4.52 6.30
C HIS A 32 -1.81 4.25 6.87
N GLY A 33 -1.97 4.39 8.18
CA GLY A 33 -3.23 4.27 8.90
C GLY A 33 -4.12 5.51 8.80
N ALA A 34 -5.29 5.46 9.45
CA ALA A 34 -6.28 6.53 9.36
C ALA A 34 -5.83 7.84 10.04
N GLY A 35 -4.96 7.75 11.05
CA GLY A 35 -4.45 8.92 11.78
C GLY A 35 -3.49 9.80 10.98
N GLU A 36 -2.88 9.25 9.94
CA GLU A 36 -1.88 9.92 9.11
C GLU A 36 -2.46 10.55 7.84
N ARG A 37 -3.80 10.53 7.69
CA ARG A 37 -4.50 11.22 6.61
C ARG A 37 -4.24 12.72 6.67
N GLY A 38 -4.25 13.36 5.53
CA GLY A 38 -3.99 14.80 5.42
C GLY A 38 -3.52 15.23 4.06
N ASN A 39 -2.86 16.40 4.03
CA ASN A 39 -2.31 17.00 2.81
C ASN A 39 -0.96 17.68 3.06
N ASP A 40 -0.29 17.36 4.17
CA ASP A 40 1.02 17.89 4.53
C ASP A 40 2.18 17.13 3.84
N ASN A 41 1.88 15.95 3.28
CA ASN A 41 2.86 15.06 2.67
C ASN A 41 4.00 14.64 3.62
N GLU A 42 3.71 14.53 4.92
CA GLU A 42 4.67 14.17 5.97
C GLU A 42 4.14 13.11 6.92
N ARG A 43 2.88 13.24 7.38
CA ARG A 43 2.29 12.33 8.38
C ARG A 43 2.28 10.87 7.94
N GLN A 44 2.15 10.57 6.65
CA GLN A 44 2.18 9.20 6.13
C GLN A 44 3.46 8.44 6.51
N LEU A 45 4.53 9.12 6.92
CA LEU A 45 5.79 8.53 7.33
C LEU A 45 5.92 8.31 8.84
N THR A 46 4.95 8.78 9.64
CA THR A 46 5.00 8.75 11.12
C THR A 46 5.22 7.33 11.64
N HIS A 47 4.46 6.36 11.13
CA HIS A 47 4.57 4.96 11.53
C HIS A 47 5.16 4.15 10.38
N GLY A 48 6.36 3.61 10.59
CA GLY A 48 7.06 2.77 9.62
C GLY A 48 8.07 3.49 8.72
N GLY A 49 7.99 4.82 8.55
CA GLY A 49 8.93 5.58 7.71
C GLY A 49 10.39 5.35 8.10
N GLN A 50 10.68 5.35 9.38
CA GLN A 50 12.04 5.13 9.91
C GLN A 50 12.63 3.75 9.58
N MET A 51 11.80 2.73 9.42
CA MET A 51 12.25 1.41 9.00
C MET A 51 12.88 1.46 7.60
N PHE A 52 12.27 2.19 6.69
CA PHE A 52 12.76 2.34 5.31
C PHE A 52 13.97 3.28 5.25
N LEU A 53 14.07 4.25 6.15
CA LEU A 53 15.19 5.21 6.19
C LEU A 53 16.41 4.69 6.94
N ASN A 54 16.29 3.59 7.68
CA ASN A 54 17.41 3.02 8.43
C ASN A 54 18.55 2.64 7.48
N PRO A 55 19.80 3.15 7.69
CA PRO A 55 20.91 2.93 6.77
C PRO A 55 21.23 1.44 6.53
N VAL A 56 21.14 0.62 7.59
CA VAL A 56 21.37 -0.83 7.47
C VAL A 56 20.33 -1.49 6.57
N ASN A 57 19.06 -1.08 6.69
CA ASN A 57 18.00 -1.61 5.83
C ASN A 57 18.15 -1.12 4.39
N ARG A 58 18.55 0.13 4.19
CA ARG A 58 18.78 0.69 2.85
C ARG A 58 19.92 0.03 2.10
N GLU A 59 21.00 -0.29 2.82
CA GLU A 59 22.14 -1.01 2.26
C GLU A 59 21.76 -2.47 1.92
N LYS A 60 21.10 -3.15 2.86
CA LYS A 60 20.80 -4.58 2.73
C LYS A 60 19.63 -4.86 1.77
N TYR A 61 18.66 -3.95 1.70
CA TYR A 61 17.42 -4.11 0.95
C TYR A 61 17.12 -2.87 0.08
N PRO A 62 18.00 -2.53 -0.87
CA PRO A 62 17.77 -1.37 -1.73
C PRO A 62 16.47 -1.55 -2.52
N ALA A 63 15.55 -0.62 -2.38
CA ALA A 63 14.23 -0.66 -3.01
C ALA A 63 13.68 0.75 -3.27
N PHE A 64 12.78 0.86 -4.24
CA PHE A 64 11.87 1.99 -4.31
C PHE A 64 10.79 1.83 -3.23
N VAL A 65 10.47 2.90 -2.52
CA VAL A 65 9.32 2.91 -1.60
C VAL A 65 8.42 4.08 -1.97
N LEU A 66 7.18 3.76 -2.31
CA LEU A 66 6.12 4.73 -2.56
C LEU A 66 5.26 4.83 -1.31
N ALA A 67 5.18 6.01 -0.73
CA ALA A 67 4.37 6.32 0.44
C ALA A 67 3.36 7.43 0.09
N PRO A 68 2.20 7.10 -0.52
CA PRO A 68 1.15 8.06 -0.78
C PRO A 68 0.49 8.52 0.51
N GLN A 69 -0.09 9.73 0.51
CA GLN A 69 -0.91 10.25 1.59
C GLN A 69 -2.38 10.27 1.18
N CYS A 70 -3.21 9.57 1.93
CA CYS A 70 -4.66 9.62 1.79
C CYS A 70 -5.17 10.98 2.30
N PRO A 71 -6.01 11.70 1.56
CA PRO A 71 -6.58 12.94 2.05
C PRO A 71 -7.46 12.70 3.28
N GLU A 72 -7.68 13.72 4.09
CA GLU A 72 -8.43 13.63 5.35
C GLU A 72 -9.84 13.10 5.16
N THR A 73 -10.48 13.45 4.04
CA THR A 73 -11.82 13.00 3.66
C THR A 73 -11.87 11.63 3.00
N GLY A 74 -10.71 11.01 2.74
CA GLY A 74 -10.58 9.74 2.04
C GLY A 74 -10.44 8.53 2.96
N TYR A 75 -10.59 7.36 2.35
CA TYR A 75 -10.27 6.06 2.93
C TYR A 75 -9.69 5.17 1.81
N TRP A 76 -8.71 4.27 2.10
CA TRP A 76 -8.08 3.51 1.02
C TRP A 76 -9.06 2.58 0.30
N ALA A 77 -9.49 1.55 0.99
CA ALA A 77 -10.22 0.44 0.41
C ALA A 77 -11.73 0.64 0.31
N TYR A 78 -12.29 1.55 1.11
CA TYR A 78 -13.72 1.73 1.27
C TYR A 78 -14.10 3.20 1.11
N SER A 79 -15.36 3.47 0.77
CA SER A 79 -15.88 4.85 0.62
C SER A 79 -15.87 5.63 1.95
N ALA A 80 -15.99 4.90 3.07
CA ALA A 80 -15.93 5.44 4.43
C ALA A 80 -15.30 4.41 5.38
N ARG A 81 -15.12 4.79 6.64
CA ARG A 81 -14.72 3.84 7.68
C ARG A 81 -15.82 2.77 7.81
N PRO A 82 -15.48 1.46 7.76
CA PRO A 82 -16.46 0.41 8.01
C PRO A 82 -17.10 0.52 9.40
N GLU A 83 -18.39 0.21 9.49
CA GLU A 83 -19.13 0.18 10.76
C GLU A 83 -18.74 -1.02 11.62
N SER A 84 -18.37 -2.12 10.99
CA SER A 84 -17.87 -3.35 11.63
C SER A 84 -16.51 -3.71 11.04
N PHE A 85 -15.67 -4.32 11.87
CA PHE A 85 -14.38 -4.86 11.46
C PHE A 85 -14.38 -6.41 11.47
N LEU A 86 -15.52 -7.03 11.76
CA LEU A 86 -15.64 -8.48 11.67
C LEU A 86 -15.50 -8.95 10.21
N PRO A 87 -14.63 -9.94 9.93
CA PRO A 87 -14.30 -10.32 8.56
C PRO A 87 -15.51 -10.70 7.68
N ASN A 88 -16.55 -11.26 8.26
CA ASN A 88 -17.77 -11.64 7.52
C ASN A 88 -18.74 -10.48 7.28
N GLU A 89 -18.58 -9.38 8.00
CA GLU A 89 -19.38 -8.17 7.89
C GLU A 89 -18.71 -7.09 7.04
N MET A 90 -17.42 -7.26 6.74
CA MET A 90 -16.72 -6.37 5.82
C MET A 90 -17.36 -6.41 4.43
N PRO A 91 -17.39 -5.26 3.72
CA PRO A 91 -17.95 -5.19 2.38
C PRO A 91 -17.34 -6.22 1.42
N LEU A 92 -18.20 -6.97 0.73
CA LEU A 92 -17.79 -7.99 -0.23
C LEU A 92 -17.48 -7.39 -1.61
N ASN A 93 -18.29 -6.45 -2.05
CA ASN A 93 -18.26 -5.87 -3.39
C ASN A 93 -18.27 -4.33 -3.31
N GLU A 94 -17.14 -3.75 -3.00
CA GLU A 94 -16.95 -2.30 -3.06
C GLU A 94 -16.23 -1.92 -4.36
N PRO A 95 -16.69 -0.88 -5.06
CA PRO A 95 -15.91 -0.31 -6.15
C PRO A 95 -14.59 0.23 -5.61
N ILE A 96 -13.56 0.26 -6.45
CA ILE A 96 -12.31 0.93 -6.07
C ILE A 96 -12.59 2.41 -5.82
N THR A 97 -12.09 2.95 -4.70
CA THR A 97 -12.27 4.37 -4.40
C THR A 97 -11.47 5.25 -5.37
N PRO A 98 -11.91 6.48 -5.67
CA PRO A 98 -11.16 7.37 -6.55
C PRO A 98 -9.71 7.58 -6.10
N ILE A 99 -9.50 7.77 -4.77
CA ILE A 99 -8.14 7.93 -4.23
C ILE A 99 -7.30 6.66 -4.41
N PHE A 100 -7.92 5.48 -4.24
CA PHE A 100 -7.18 4.22 -4.37
C PHE A 100 -6.90 3.88 -5.84
N GLN A 101 -7.77 4.28 -6.75
CA GLN A 101 -7.48 4.23 -8.19
C GLN A 101 -6.29 5.15 -8.53
N THR A 102 -6.21 6.35 -7.93
CA THR A 102 -5.07 7.27 -8.14
C THR A 102 -3.76 6.69 -7.59
N VAL A 103 -3.82 5.95 -6.47
CA VAL A 103 -2.65 5.18 -5.98
C VAL A 103 -2.24 4.10 -6.99
N LYS A 104 -3.20 3.40 -7.60
CA LYS A 104 -2.91 2.40 -8.65
C LYS A 104 -2.26 3.03 -9.87
N ASP A 105 -2.76 4.19 -10.32
CA ASP A 105 -2.18 4.92 -11.46
C ASP A 105 -0.75 5.40 -11.15
N LEU A 106 -0.49 5.87 -9.92
CA LEU A 106 0.87 6.19 -9.46
C LEU A 106 1.76 4.95 -9.52
N LEU A 107 1.29 3.82 -8.97
CA LEU A 107 2.04 2.56 -9.00
C LEU A 107 2.38 2.15 -10.43
N ASP A 108 1.44 2.24 -11.38
CA ASP A 108 1.65 1.90 -12.78
C ASP A 108 2.75 2.75 -13.45
N THR A 109 2.83 4.03 -13.07
CA THR A 109 3.91 4.90 -13.54
C THR A 109 5.28 4.36 -13.15
N TYR A 110 5.43 3.85 -11.92
CA TYR A 110 6.68 3.26 -11.47
C TYR A 110 6.90 1.85 -12.03
N LEU A 111 5.86 1.06 -12.22
CA LEU A 111 5.97 -0.26 -12.88
C LEU A 111 6.44 -0.15 -14.33
N ALA A 112 6.24 0.99 -14.99
CA ALA A 112 6.75 1.25 -16.33
C ALA A 112 8.24 1.59 -16.37
N MET A 113 8.87 1.88 -15.23
CA MET A 113 10.29 2.22 -15.16
C MET A 113 11.17 0.99 -15.41
N PRO A 114 12.23 1.09 -16.25
CA PRO A 114 13.11 -0.05 -16.55
C PRO A 114 13.90 -0.54 -15.33
N GLN A 115 14.10 0.32 -14.31
CA GLN A 115 14.82 0.00 -13.08
C GLN A 115 13.94 -0.73 -12.04
N VAL A 116 12.65 -0.86 -12.26
CA VAL A 116 11.75 -1.59 -11.35
C VAL A 116 11.68 -3.06 -11.74
N ASP A 117 11.93 -3.93 -10.78
CA ASP A 117 11.76 -5.37 -10.94
C ASP A 117 10.31 -5.77 -10.71
N LYS A 118 9.59 -6.01 -11.80
CA LYS A 118 8.16 -6.37 -11.76
C LYS A 118 7.86 -7.69 -11.05
N SER A 119 8.88 -8.54 -10.84
CA SER A 119 8.73 -9.79 -10.07
C SER A 119 8.87 -9.59 -8.56
N ARG A 120 9.29 -8.40 -8.12
CA ARG A 120 9.54 -8.05 -6.71
C ARG A 120 8.78 -6.79 -6.30
N ILE A 121 7.47 -6.80 -6.49
CA ILE A 121 6.57 -5.73 -6.07
C ILE A 121 5.88 -6.17 -4.78
N TYR A 122 5.98 -5.33 -3.76
CA TYR A 122 5.45 -5.60 -2.42
C TYR A 122 4.50 -4.51 -2.00
N ILE A 123 3.53 -4.87 -1.17
CA ILE A 123 2.65 -3.91 -0.52
C ILE A 123 2.62 -4.18 0.98
N ILE A 124 2.74 -3.12 1.76
CA ILE A 124 2.66 -3.16 3.22
C ILE A 124 1.81 -1.99 3.72
N GLY A 125 0.99 -2.23 4.71
CA GLY A 125 0.21 -1.15 5.30
C GLY A 125 -0.33 -1.51 6.68
N LEU A 126 -0.62 -0.49 7.47
CA LEU A 126 -1.11 -0.65 8.83
C LEU A 126 -2.54 -0.11 8.99
N SER A 127 -3.38 -0.78 9.78
CA SER A 127 -4.76 -0.39 10.10
C SER A 127 -5.57 -0.13 8.81
N MET A 128 -6.06 1.09 8.57
CA MET A 128 -6.66 1.49 7.29
C MET A 128 -5.78 1.09 6.09
N GLY A 129 -4.45 1.25 6.21
CA GLY A 129 -3.48 0.79 5.20
C GLY A 129 -3.38 -0.72 5.09
N GLY A 130 -3.59 -1.46 6.19
CA GLY A 130 -3.70 -2.91 6.20
C GLY A 130 -4.92 -3.40 5.41
N MET A 131 -6.07 -2.73 5.57
CA MET A 131 -7.27 -2.96 4.75
C MET A 131 -6.99 -2.65 3.27
N GLY A 132 -6.30 -1.53 2.98
CA GLY A 132 -5.86 -1.19 1.63
C GLY A 132 -4.90 -2.23 1.05
N THR A 133 -4.01 -2.78 1.87
CA THR A 133 -3.09 -3.85 1.46
C THR A 133 -3.85 -5.09 0.99
N PHE A 134 -4.85 -5.53 1.74
CA PHE A 134 -5.71 -6.62 1.31
C PHE A 134 -6.48 -6.28 0.03
N ASP A 135 -7.10 -5.10 -0.03
CA ASP A 135 -7.94 -4.70 -1.17
C ASP A 135 -7.12 -4.61 -2.46
N MET A 136 -5.93 -4.01 -2.42
CA MET A 136 -5.02 -3.93 -3.58
C MET A 136 -4.58 -5.32 -4.04
N ALA A 137 -4.19 -6.19 -3.10
CA ALA A 137 -3.77 -7.55 -3.41
C ALA A 137 -4.89 -8.39 -4.01
N VAL A 138 -6.14 -8.17 -3.58
CA VAL A 138 -7.33 -8.86 -4.12
C VAL A 138 -7.70 -8.35 -5.52
N ARG A 139 -7.59 -7.04 -5.76
CA ARG A 139 -7.95 -6.43 -7.05
C ARG A 139 -6.90 -6.66 -8.13
N PHE A 140 -5.62 -6.69 -7.75
CA PHE A 140 -4.49 -6.76 -8.67
C PHE A 140 -3.49 -7.85 -8.24
N PRO A 141 -3.94 -9.11 -8.12
CA PRO A 141 -3.10 -10.19 -7.60
C PRO A 141 -1.88 -10.51 -8.47
N GLU A 142 -1.93 -10.11 -9.74
CA GLU A 142 -0.82 -10.29 -10.69
C GLU A 142 0.35 -9.33 -10.47
N ILE A 143 0.13 -8.24 -9.71
CA ILE A 143 1.15 -7.23 -9.46
C ILE A 143 2.06 -7.63 -8.30
N PHE A 144 1.48 -8.16 -7.21
CA PHE A 144 2.19 -8.27 -5.95
C PHE A 144 2.80 -9.65 -5.73
N ALA A 145 4.11 -9.70 -5.53
CA ALA A 145 4.82 -10.90 -5.09
C ALA A 145 4.48 -11.26 -3.63
N ALA A 146 4.32 -10.24 -2.77
CA ALA A 146 3.84 -10.43 -1.40
C ALA A 146 3.13 -9.18 -0.86
N ALA A 147 2.27 -9.42 0.14
CA ALA A 147 1.50 -8.42 0.86
C ALA A 147 1.65 -8.59 2.38
N VAL A 148 1.84 -7.47 3.07
CA VAL A 148 2.05 -7.44 4.53
C VAL A 148 1.01 -6.53 5.17
N PRO A 149 -0.23 -6.99 5.37
CA PRO A 149 -1.22 -6.25 6.13
C PRO A 149 -0.95 -6.35 7.62
N ILE A 150 -0.94 -5.20 8.30
CA ILE A 150 -0.73 -5.06 9.74
C ILE A 150 -2.00 -4.48 10.35
N CYS A 151 -2.60 -5.15 11.35
CA CYS A 151 -3.85 -4.80 12.04
C CYS A 151 -4.96 -4.29 11.08
N GLY A 152 -5.08 -4.95 9.94
CA GLY A 152 -6.14 -4.68 8.96
C GLY A 152 -7.12 -5.83 8.88
N THR A 153 -8.30 -5.58 8.33
CA THR A 153 -9.33 -6.59 8.10
C THR A 153 -9.80 -6.59 6.64
N VAL A 154 -10.42 -7.68 6.22
CA VAL A 154 -10.99 -7.87 4.88
C VAL A 154 -12.09 -8.92 4.94
N ASN A 155 -13.09 -8.85 4.08
CA ASN A 155 -14.00 -9.98 3.90
C ASN A 155 -13.23 -11.19 3.38
N VAL A 156 -13.20 -12.28 4.17
CA VAL A 156 -12.41 -13.48 3.87
C VAL A 156 -12.76 -14.09 2.51
N ALA A 157 -14.02 -13.99 2.09
CA ALA A 157 -14.45 -14.53 0.79
C ALA A 157 -13.73 -13.88 -0.40
N ARG A 158 -13.25 -12.62 -0.25
CA ARG A 158 -12.49 -11.89 -1.28
C ARG A 158 -11.09 -12.48 -1.49
N LEU A 159 -10.48 -13.09 -0.47
CA LEU A 159 -9.11 -13.60 -0.53
C LEU A 159 -8.92 -14.72 -1.57
N LYS A 160 -10.00 -15.33 -2.03
CA LYS A 160 -9.96 -16.32 -3.13
C LYS A 160 -9.34 -15.76 -4.41
N ALA A 161 -9.46 -14.45 -4.65
CA ALA A 161 -8.88 -13.77 -5.81
C ALA A 161 -7.35 -13.61 -5.70
N ALA A 162 -6.81 -13.56 -4.48
CA ALA A 162 -5.40 -13.29 -4.22
C ALA A 162 -4.54 -14.54 -3.92
N LYS A 163 -4.91 -15.69 -4.47
CA LYS A 163 -4.22 -16.98 -4.21
C LYS A 163 -2.74 -16.99 -4.64
N SER A 164 -2.37 -16.18 -5.62
CA SER A 164 -0.99 -16.05 -6.11
C SER A 164 -0.12 -15.17 -5.21
N VAL A 165 -0.72 -14.32 -4.37
CA VAL A 165 -0.02 -13.39 -3.51
C VAL A 165 0.41 -14.08 -2.22
N LYS A 166 1.66 -13.91 -1.81
CA LYS A 166 2.15 -14.40 -0.52
C LYS A 166 1.81 -13.40 0.57
N PHE A 167 1.05 -13.84 1.58
CA PHE A 167 0.68 -12.98 2.71
C PHE A 167 1.55 -13.22 3.93
N ARG A 168 1.99 -12.13 4.58
CA ARG A 168 2.50 -12.13 5.95
C ARG A 168 1.63 -11.18 6.77
N ILE A 169 0.75 -11.73 7.58
CA ILE A 169 -0.26 -10.99 8.33
C ILE A 169 0.23 -10.80 9.77
N PHE A 170 0.10 -9.56 10.27
CA PHE A 170 0.32 -9.23 11.67
C PHE A 170 -0.95 -8.63 12.25
N HIS A 171 -1.40 -9.19 13.38
CA HIS A 171 -2.60 -8.72 14.07
C HIS A 171 -2.48 -9.02 15.56
N GLY A 172 -2.93 -8.11 16.41
CA GLY A 172 -3.01 -8.32 17.84
C GLY A 172 -4.21 -9.20 18.19
N ASP A 173 -4.06 -10.13 19.13
CA ASP A 173 -5.14 -11.01 19.59
C ASP A 173 -6.22 -10.29 20.41
N ALA A 174 -5.90 -9.09 20.91
CA ALA A 174 -6.80 -8.20 21.65
C ALA A 174 -7.16 -6.92 20.85
N ASP A 175 -6.90 -6.90 19.53
CA ASP A 175 -7.24 -5.77 18.68
C ASP A 175 -8.76 -5.72 18.45
N ASN A 176 -9.34 -4.54 18.65
CA ASN A 176 -10.76 -4.29 18.48
C ASN A 176 -11.10 -3.69 17.09
N VAL A 177 -10.14 -3.69 16.19
CA VAL A 177 -10.26 -3.17 14.81
C VAL A 177 -10.16 -4.30 13.78
#